data_d91e5b32a4cb359fc712f39790e2c626
#
_entry.id   d91e5b32a4cb359fc712f39790e2c626
#
_cell.length_a   1.000
_cell.length_b   1.000
_cell.length_c   1.000
_cell.angle_alpha   90.00
_cell.angle_beta   90.00
_cell.angle_gamma   90.00
#
_symmetry.space_group_name_H-M   'P 1'
#
loop_
_entity.id
_entity.type
_entity.pdbx_description
1 polymer ?
#
loop_
_entity_poly.entity_id
_entity_poly.type
_entity_poly.pdbx_seq_one_letter_code
_entity_poly.pdbx_strand_id
1 'polypeptide(L)'
;MVKPTLVTNRIRALRFAHDEMTQADLAERVGVTRQTVIAIEQERYSPSLEMAFQIARVFGVPLDDVFAYPGDTIPDEGAAS
;
A
#
# COMPACT_ATOMS: atom_id res chain seq x y z
N MET A 1 15.59 -8.15 -15.15
CA MET A 1 15.55 -7.87 -13.76
C MET A 1 14.18 -8.12 -13.16
N VAL A 2 14.16 -8.71 -12.03
CA VAL A 2 12.91 -9.08 -11.40
C VAL A 2 12.28 -7.85 -10.76
N LYS A 3 11.01 -7.68 -11.01
CA LYS A 3 10.28 -6.63 -10.35
C LYS A 3 10.15 -6.96 -8.86
N PRO A 4 10.48 -6.02 -7.96
CA PRO A 4 10.45 -6.31 -6.53
C PRO A 4 9.10 -6.76 -6.03
N THR A 5 8.02 -6.15 -6.52
CA THR A 5 6.69 -6.57 -6.13
C THR A 5 5.71 -6.14 -7.20
N LEU A 6 4.65 -6.90 -7.34
CA LEU A 6 3.55 -6.56 -8.23
C LEU A 6 2.45 -5.79 -7.51
N VAL A 7 2.55 -5.66 -6.20
CA VAL A 7 1.53 -4.95 -5.44
C VAL A 7 1.65 -3.47 -5.73
N THR A 8 0.54 -2.88 -6.15
CA THR A 8 0.46 -1.43 -6.36
C THR A 8 -0.25 -0.80 -5.18
N ASN A 9 -0.13 0.53 -5.08
CA ASN A 9 -0.77 1.20 -3.96
C ASN A 9 -1.20 2.60 -4.33
N ARG A 10 -2.06 3.16 -3.48
CA ARG A 10 -2.56 4.52 -3.62
C ARG A 10 -2.17 5.37 -2.41
N ILE A 11 -1.07 5.02 -1.79
CA ILE A 11 -0.68 5.67 -0.53
C ILE A 11 -0.50 7.17 -0.74
N ARG A 12 0.17 7.55 -1.82
CA ARG A 12 0.42 8.97 -2.06
C ARG A 12 -0.88 9.76 -2.19
N ALA A 13 -1.84 9.22 -2.94
CA ALA A 13 -3.12 9.88 -3.11
C ALA A 13 -3.87 9.97 -1.79
N LEU A 14 -3.81 8.91 -1.00
CA LEU A 14 -4.48 8.90 0.30
C LEU A 14 -3.82 9.88 1.26
N ARG A 15 -2.49 10.01 1.21
CA ARG A 15 -1.81 10.99 2.05
C ARG A 15 -2.28 12.41 1.72
N PHE A 16 -2.36 12.72 0.44
CA PHE A 16 -2.83 14.05 0.05
C PHE A 16 -4.25 14.29 0.51
N ALA A 17 -5.09 13.27 0.46
CA ALA A 17 -6.47 13.41 0.89
C ALA A 17 -6.60 13.56 2.41
N HIS A 18 -5.52 13.24 3.15
CA HIS A 18 -5.51 13.35 4.61
C HIS A 18 -4.64 14.53 5.04
N ASP A 19 -5.07 15.73 4.67
CA ASP A 19 -4.37 16.95 5.06
C ASP A 19 -2.93 16.97 4.57
N GLU A 20 -2.69 16.41 3.38
CA GLU A 20 -1.35 16.41 2.80
C GLU A 20 -0.33 15.77 3.76
N MET A 21 -0.73 14.65 4.33
CA MET A 21 0.14 13.91 5.23
C MET A 21 1.47 13.62 4.56
N THR A 22 2.56 13.84 5.29
CA THR A 22 3.89 13.57 4.74
C THR A 22 4.24 12.09 4.88
N GLN A 23 5.26 11.68 4.13
CA GLN A 23 5.77 10.32 4.27
C GLN A 23 6.27 10.06 5.67
N ALA A 24 6.91 11.07 6.26
CA ALA A 24 7.43 10.94 7.62
C ALA A 24 6.28 10.77 8.61
N ASP A 25 5.18 11.51 8.42
CA ASP A 25 4.03 11.37 9.30
C ASP A 25 3.46 9.95 9.23
N LEU A 26 3.32 9.44 8.03
CA LEU A 26 2.80 8.09 7.87
C LEU A 26 3.73 7.07 8.51
N ALA A 27 5.03 7.24 8.29
CA ALA A 27 6.02 6.32 8.86
C ALA A 27 5.91 6.29 10.38
N GLU A 28 5.76 7.46 10.98
CA GLU A 28 5.64 7.53 12.43
C GLU A 28 4.38 6.84 12.93
N ARG A 29 3.27 7.02 12.23
CA ARG A 29 2.01 6.42 12.65
C ARG A 29 2.01 4.92 12.53
N VAL A 30 2.75 4.40 11.56
CA VAL A 30 2.83 2.96 11.34
C VAL A 30 3.96 2.32 12.11
N GLY A 31 4.92 3.15 12.57
CA GLY A 31 6.04 2.62 13.35
C GLY A 31 7.17 2.08 12.49
N VAL A 32 7.39 2.68 11.34
CA VAL A 32 8.47 2.29 10.44
C VAL A 32 9.27 3.54 10.07
N THR A 33 10.34 3.36 9.31
CA THR A 33 11.13 4.48 8.85
C THR A 33 10.51 5.12 7.63
N ARG A 34 10.86 6.38 7.39
CA ARG A 34 10.43 7.07 6.19
C ARG A 34 10.90 6.34 4.94
N GLN A 35 12.11 5.77 4.99
CA GLN A 35 12.64 5.02 3.86
C GLN A 35 11.74 3.83 3.51
N THR A 36 11.18 3.19 4.50
CA THR A 36 10.26 2.09 4.26
C THR A 36 9.01 2.57 3.53
N VAL A 37 8.47 3.71 3.96
CA VAL A 37 7.29 4.27 3.28
C VAL A 37 7.63 4.60 1.83
N ILE A 38 8.78 5.22 1.60
CA ILE A 38 9.20 5.58 0.25
C ILE A 38 9.30 4.32 -0.61
N ALA A 39 9.90 3.26 -0.10
CA ALA A 39 10.07 2.03 -0.86
C ALA A 39 8.73 1.39 -1.19
N ILE A 40 7.78 1.45 -0.26
CA ILE A 40 6.45 0.91 -0.51
C ILE A 40 5.74 1.72 -1.58
N GLU A 41 5.78 3.05 -1.49
CA GLU A 41 5.11 3.89 -2.47
C GLU A 41 5.69 3.72 -3.86
N GLN A 42 6.98 3.44 -3.95
CA GLN A 42 7.64 3.23 -5.23
C GLN A 42 7.53 1.79 -5.72
N GLU A 43 6.80 0.97 -4.99
CA GLU A 43 6.57 -0.43 -5.39
C GLU A 43 7.85 -1.23 -5.46
N ARG A 44 8.84 -0.86 -4.66
CA ARG A 44 10.08 -1.61 -4.55
C ARG A 44 10.06 -2.59 -3.39
N TYR A 45 9.00 -2.56 -2.59
CA TYR A 45 8.93 -3.32 -1.36
C TYR A 45 7.46 -3.57 -1.04
N SER A 46 7.15 -4.81 -0.77
CA SER A 46 5.79 -5.20 -0.40
C SER A 46 5.70 -5.25 1.12
N PRO A 47 4.81 -4.50 1.72
CA PRO A 47 4.70 -4.52 3.18
C PRO A 47 4.22 -5.87 3.67
N SER A 48 4.52 -6.16 4.93
CA SER A 48 3.92 -7.31 5.58
C SER A 48 2.41 -7.08 5.65
N LEU A 49 1.69 -8.17 5.85
CA LEU A 49 0.24 -8.07 5.96
C LEU A 49 -0.15 -7.16 7.12
N GLU A 50 0.55 -7.29 8.24
CA GLU A 50 0.24 -6.47 9.39
C GLU A 50 0.48 -4.99 9.09
N MET A 51 1.59 -4.68 8.46
CA MET A 51 1.87 -3.29 8.11
C MET A 51 0.84 -2.76 7.12
N ALA A 52 0.41 -3.58 6.18
CA ALA A 52 -0.59 -3.17 5.21
C ALA A 52 -1.90 -2.82 5.90
N PHE A 53 -2.32 -3.62 6.86
CA PHE A 53 -3.54 -3.31 7.61
C PHE A 53 -3.37 -2.04 8.44
N GLN A 54 -2.19 -1.83 9.02
CA GLN A 54 -1.96 -0.62 9.79
C GLN A 54 -2.05 0.62 8.92
N ILE A 55 -1.50 0.56 7.72
CA ILE A 55 -1.58 1.69 6.80
C ILE A 55 -3.04 1.97 6.45
N ALA A 56 -3.80 0.93 6.14
CA ALA A 56 -5.21 1.12 5.82
C ALA A 56 -5.95 1.76 6.98
N ARG A 57 -5.63 1.38 8.20
CA ARG A 57 -6.29 1.94 9.37
C ARG A 57 -5.95 3.41 9.57
N VAL A 58 -4.72 3.80 9.25
CA VAL A 58 -4.35 5.22 9.36
C VAL A 58 -5.25 6.06 8.48
N PHE A 59 -5.57 5.57 7.30
CA PHE A 59 -6.42 6.30 6.37
C PHE A 59 -7.90 6.03 6.57
N GLY A 60 -8.24 5.07 7.41
CA GLY A 60 -9.64 4.77 7.67
C GLY A 60 -10.37 4.15 6.49
N VAL A 61 -9.65 3.39 5.66
CA VAL A 61 -10.22 2.78 4.46
C VAL A 61 -9.93 1.29 4.47
N PRO A 62 -10.66 0.52 3.66
CA PRO A 62 -10.36 -0.91 3.53
C PRO A 62 -9.01 -1.13 2.90
N LEU A 63 -8.44 -2.30 3.15
CA LEU A 63 -7.15 -2.66 2.59
C LEU A 63 -7.17 -2.53 1.06
N ASP A 64 -8.26 -2.90 0.44
CA ASP A 64 -8.40 -2.86 -1.01
C ASP A 64 -8.29 -1.45 -1.57
N ASP A 65 -8.56 -0.44 -0.75
CA ASP A 65 -8.47 0.93 -1.21
C ASP A 65 -7.04 1.44 -1.17
N VAL A 66 -6.18 0.74 -0.47
CA VAL A 66 -4.77 1.15 -0.37
C VAL A 66 -3.90 0.36 -1.33
N PHE A 67 -4.10 -0.95 -1.37
CA PHE A 67 -3.24 -1.85 -2.14
C PHE A 67 -4.05 -2.63 -3.15
N ALA A 68 -3.42 -2.91 -4.28
CA ALA A 68 -4.04 -3.71 -5.32
C ALA A 68 -2.99 -4.60 -5.94
N TYR A 69 -3.46 -5.67 -6.54
CA TYR A 69 -2.60 -6.56 -7.28
C TYR A 69 -3.06 -6.50 -8.74
N PRO A 70 -2.17 -6.41 -9.68
CA PRO A 70 -2.61 -6.31 -11.08
C PRO A 70 -3.30 -7.59 -11.47
N GLY A 71 -4.61 -7.57 -11.31
CA GLY A 71 -5.36 -8.78 -11.43
C GLY A 71 -6.38 -8.75 -12.53
N ASP A 72 -6.13 -7.97 -13.51
CA ASP A 72 -7.05 -7.92 -14.64
C ASP A 72 -7.23 -9.28 -15.25
N THR A 73 -6.32 -10.19 -15.00
CA THR A 73 -6.41 -11.53 -15.53
C THR A 73 -6.91 -12.52 -14.54
N ILE A 74 -7.34 -12.09 -13.40
CA ILE A 74 -7.85 -13.03 -12.43
C ILE A 74 -9.12 -13.61 -12.97
N PRO A 75 -9.14 -14.75 -13.13
CA PRO A 75 -10.29 -15.42 -13.69
C PRO A 75 -11.35 -15.71 -12.68
N ASP A 76 -10.96 -15.49 -12.63
CA ASP A 76 -11.54 -15.93 -12.27
C ASP A 76 -11.98 -16.40 -11.79
N GLU A 77 -11.93 -16.36 -11.93
CA GLU A 77 -12.22 -16.77 -11.69
C GLU A 77 -12.62 -17.08 -11.13
N GLY A 78 -12.67 -17.08 -11.28
CA GLY A 78 -13.00 -17.28 -10.88
C GLY A 78 -13.12 -17.87 -10.54
N ALA A 79 -12.90 -18.00 -10.85
CA ALA A 79 -12.91 -18.41 -10.64
C ALA A 79 -13.08 -18.78 -9.92
N ALA A 80 -13.08 -18.80 -9.77
CA ALA A 80 -13.20 -19.00 -9.12
C ALA A 80 -13.72 -19.28 -8.63
N SER A 81 -13.83 -19.36 -8.76
CA SER A 81 -14.25 -19.46 -8.36
C SER A 81 -14.52 -19.59 -8.16
#